data_660c65aec928aaa53a0307ca35f37bc4
#
_entry.id   660c65aec928aaa53a0307ca35f37bc4
#
_cell.length_a   1.000
_cell.length_b   1.000
_cell.length_c   1.000
_cell.angle_alpha   90.00
_cell.angle_beta   90.00
_cell.angle_gamma   90.00
#
_symmetry.space_group_name_H-M   'P 1'
#
loop_
_entity.id
_entity.type
_entity.pdbx_description
1 polymer ?
#
loop_
_entity_poly.entity_id
_entity_poly.type
_entity_poly.pdbx_seq_one_letter_code
_entity_poly.pdbx_strand_id
1 'polypeptide(L)'
;EWIIYIGDSGGNQTGMENAANRLNAEGGSRKGLFIPEFYDNAGVQQHMEETFGIYEESEGWHDNYWLSAMQAAVDPETVRYEERVQAGRASINGVSLVPLGRPIAVGEELMNWRTDHTIAAIRAAMGM
;
A
#
# COMPACT_ATOMS: atom_id res chain seq x y z
N GLU A 1 9.31 22.30 -12.88
CA GLU A 1 8.24 21.29 -12.92
C GLU A 1 8.75 19.98 -12.30
N TRP A 2 7.97 19.36 -11.40
CA TRP A 2 8.30 18.08 -10.80
C TRP A 2 7.50 16.97 -11.48
N ILE A 3 8.17 15.83 -11.74
CA ILE A 3 7.55 14.58 -12.18
C ILE A 3 7.81 13.54 -11.09
N ILE A 4 6.74 13.06 -10.47
CA ILE A 4 6.79 12.14 -9.35
C ILE A 4 6.51 10.73 -9.87
N TYR A 5 7.42 9.80 -9.58
CA TYR A 5 7.30 8.38 -9.92
C TYR A 5 6.94 7.59 -8.67
N ILE A 6 5.74 7.05 -8.66
CA ILE A 6 5.23 6.14 -7.63
C ILE A 6 4.62 4.91 -8.31
N GLY A 7 4.63 3.77 -7.65
CA GLY A 7 4.05 2.55 -8.20
C GLY A 7 3.98 1.42 -7.18
N ASP A 8 2.97 0.58 -7.33
CA ASP A 8 2.64 -0.50 -6.41
C ASP A 8 3.05 -1.88 -6.95
N SER A 9 4.26 -1.99 -7.49
CA SER A 9 4.85 -3.24 -7.95
C SER A 9 6.34 -3.26 -7.72
N GLY A 10 6.84 -4.29 -7.05
CA GLY A 10 8.28 -4.49 -6.81
C GLY A 10 9.08 -4.51 -8.11
N GLY A 11 8.54 -5.10 -9.18
CA GLY A 11 9.20 -5.17 -10.49
C GLY A 11 9.40 -3.81 -11.18
N ASN A 12 8.65 -2.79 -10.79
CA ASN A 12 8.72 -1.46 -11.40
C ASN A 12 9.65 -0.49 -10.66
N GLN A 13 10.05 -0.78 -9.42
CA GLN A 13 10.78 0.16 -8.57
C GLN A 13 12.08 0.63 -9.22
N THR A 14 12.94 -0.27 -9.63
CA THR A 14 14.21 0.06 -10.32
C THR A 14 14.00 0.84 -11.64
N GLY A 15 12.94 0.49 -12.38
CA GLY A 15 12.60 1.19 -13.62
C GLY A 15 12.22 2.65 -13.39
N MET A 16 11.42 2.92 -12.35
CA MET A 16 11.02 4.27 -11.97
C MET A 16 12.18 5.10 -11.45
N GLU A 17 13.04 4.53 -10.61
CA GLU A 17 14.26 5.19 -10.13
C GLU A 17 15.16 5.58 -11.30
N ASN A 18 15.43 4.66 -12.23
CA ASN A 18 16.21 4.92 -13.42
C ASN A 18 15.61 6.01 -14.31
N ALA A 19 14.28 6.04 -14.46
CA ALA A 19 13.59 7.07 -15.21
C ALA A 19 13.74 8.45 -14.57
N ALA A 20 13.60 8.55 -13.25
CA ALA A 20 13.82 9.80 -12.52
C ALA A 20 15.28 10.27 -12.64
N ASN A 21 16.25 9.39 -12.47
CA ASN A 21 17.67 9.69 -12.60
C ASN A 21 18.04 10.15 -14.01
N ARG A 22 17.51 9.50 -15.04
CA ARG A 22 17.74 9.89 -16.44
C ARG A 22 17.19 11.28 -16.72
N LEU A 23 15.95 11.58 -16.29
CA LEU A 23 15.37 12.90 -16.45
C LEU A 23 16.21 13.99 -15.78
N ASN A 24 16.72 13.70 -14.58
CA ASN A 24 17.59 14.64 -13.87
C ASN A 24 18.94 14.86 -14.57
N ALA A 25 19.50 13.83 -15.20
CA ALA A 25 20.75 13.90 -15.94
C ALA A 25 20.63 14.75 -17.24
N GLU A 26 19.46 14.84 -17.83
CA GLU A 26 19.20 15.68 -19.02
C GLU A 26 19.30 17.19 -18.73
N GLY A 27 19.30 17.62 -17.47
CA GLY A 27 19.58 18.99 -17.05
C GLY A 27 18.52 20.03 -17.42
N GLY A 28 17.32 19.61 -17.79
CA GLY A 28 16.20 20.50 -18.15
C GLY A 28 15.51 21.16 -16.95
N SER A 29 14.43 21.88 -17.21
CA SER A 29 13.59 22.52 -16.19
C SER A 29 12.71 21.53 -15.39
N ARG A 30 12.63 20.28 -15.84
CA ARG A 30 11.91 19.20 -15.17
C ARG A 30 12.83 18.44 -14.22
N LYS A 31 12.30 18.06 -13.08
CA LYS A 31 12.99 17.26 -12.07
C LYS A 31 12.19 15.98 -11.81
N GLY A 32 12.85 14.85 -11.89
CA GLY A 32 12.28 13.55 -11.56
C GLY A 32 12.47 13.23 -10.07
N LEU A 33 11.43 12.79 -9.40
CA LEU A 33 11.47 12.25 -8.04
C LEU A 33 10.94 10.83 -8.05
N PHE A 34 11.74 9.87 -7.65
CA PHE A 34 11.29 8.53 -7.33
C PHE A 34 11.02 8.46 -5.83
N ILE A 35 9.84 7.98 -5.45
CA ILE A 35 9.36 7.92 -4.06
C ILE A 35 9.12 6.44 -3.69
N PRO A 36 10.17 5.73 -3.24
CA PRO A 36 10.04 4.32 -2.84
C PRO A 36 9.14 4.13 -1.62
N GLU A 37 8.96 5.14 -0.80
CA GLU A 37 8.08 5.12 0.38
C GLU A 37 6.61 4.83 0.03
N PHE A 38 6.20 5.07 -1.21
CA PHE A 38 4.87 4.64 -1.67
C PHE A 38 4.73 3.11 -1.66
N TYR A 39 5.82 2.37 -1.93
CA TYR A 39 5.87 0.90 -1.96
C TYR A 39 6.40 0.30 -0.64
N ASP A 40 6.24 1.00 0.48
CA ASP A 40 6.64 0.51 1.80
C ASP A 40 5.61 -0.46 2.39
N ASN A 41 5.53 -1.66 1.83
CA ASN A 41 4.62 -2.70 2.30
C ASN A 41 4.96 -3.19 3.70
N ALA A 42 6.25 -3.20 4.07
CA ALA A 42 6.69 -3.56 5.41
C ALA A 42 6.22 -2.53 6.45
N GLY A 43 6.29 -1.24 6.13
CA GLY A 43 5.79 -0.18 6.97
C GLY A 43 4.27 -0.23 7.13
N VAL A 44 3.52 -0.53 6.07
CA VAL A 44 2.06 -0.75 6.15
C VAL A 44 1.72 -1.88 7.11
N GLN A 45 2.41 -3.02 6.97
CA GLN A 45 2.20 -4.17 7.86
C GLN A 45 2.55 -3.83 9.31
N GLN A 46 3.69 -3.20 9.55
CA GLN A 46 4.09 -2.78 10.88
C GLN A 46 3.08 -1.82 11.52
N HIS A 47 2.59 -0.83 10.74
CA HIS A 47 1.57 0.09 11.23
C HIS A 47 0.27 -0.62 11.62
N MET A 48 -0.15 -1.62 10.84
CA MET A 48 -1.31 -2.46 11.17
C MET A 48 -1.10 -3.22 12.48
N GLU A 49 0.07 -3.83 12.66
CA GLU A 49 0.43 -4.58 13.88
C GLU A 49 0.44 -3.68 15.11
N GLU A 50 1.05 -2.50 15.01
CA GLU A 50 1.16 -1.54 16.11
C GLU A 50 -0.19 -0.90 16.48
N THR A 51 -1.02 -0.58 15.47
CA THR A 51 -2.28 0.15 15.68
C THR A 51 -3.42 -0.77 16.10
N PHE A 52 -3.50 -1.98 15.53
CA PHE A 52 -4.63 -2.88 15.71
C PHE A 52 -4.30 -4.19 16.42
N GLY A 53 -3.02 -4.49 16.64
CA GLY A 53 -2.57 -5.79 17.17
C GLY A 53 -2.91 -6.94 16.22
N ILE A 54 -2.95 -6.70 14.91
CA ILE A 54 -3.25 -7.70 13.90
C ILE A 54 -1.95 -8.22 13.31
N TYR A 55 -1.72 -9.51 13.45
CA TYR A 55 -0.54 -10.22 12.95
C TYR A 55 -0.97 -11.24 11.91
N GLU A 56 -0.30 -11.23 10.76
CA GLU A 56 -0.58 -12.16 9.66
C GLU A 56 0.35 -13.37 9.70
N GLU A 57 -0.19 -14.53 9.38
CA GLU A 57 0.59 -15.71 9.03
C GLU A 57 0.91 -15.67 7.53
N SER A 58 2.13 -16.06 7.14
CA SER A 58 2.47 -16.10 5.72
C SER A 58 1.87 -17.34 5.06
N GLU A 59 0.89 -17.16 4.19
CA GLU A 59 0.24 -18.24 3.43
C GLU A 59 0.61 -18.25 1.94
N GLY A 60 1.28 -17.19 1.45
CA GLY A 60 1.64 -17.08 0.04
C GLY A 60 2.13 -15.69 -0.38
N TRP A 61 2.11 -15.44 -1.69
CA TRP A 61 2.50 -14.18 -2.29
C TRP A 61 1.25 -13.39 -2.70
N HIS A 62 1.23 -12.10 -2.40
CA HIS A 62 0.19 -11.16 -2.83
C HIS A 62 -1.21 -11.38 -2.24
N ASP A 63 -1.33 -12.09 -1.14
CA ASP A 63 -2.59 -12.38 -0.46
C ASP A 63 -2.66 -11.82 0.98
N ASN A 64 -2.02 -10.70 1.22
CA ASN A 64 -1.98 -10.07 2.54
C ASN A 64 -3.37 -9.57 2.98
N TYR A 65 -3.65 -9.73 4.28
CA TYR A 65 -4.87 -9.19 4.89
C TYR A 65 -4.93 -7.66 4.78
N TRP A 66 -3.80 -6.97 5.03
CA TRP A 66 -3.76 -5.51 4.93
C TRP A 66 -4.15 -5.01 3.53
N LEU A 67 -3.73 -5.70 2.47
CA LEU A 67 -4.11 -5.36 1.10
C LEU A 67 -5.61 -5.57 0.86
N SER A 68 -6.15 -6.69 1.32
CA SER A 68 -7.58 -6.97 1.22
C SER A 68 -8.43 -6.02 2.06
N ALA A 69 -7.92 -5.57 3.21
CA ALA A 69 -8.55 -4.55 4.03
C ALA A 69 -8.65 -3.20 3.30
N MET A 70 -7.55 -2.76 2.65
CA MET A 70 -7.58 -1.56 1.81
C MET A 70 -8.53 -1.70 0.61
N GLN A 71 -8.57 -2.86 -0.04
CA GLN A 71 -9.55 -3.13 -1.09
C GLN A 71 -10.98 -3.04 -0.59
N ALA A 72 -11.27 -3.63 0.58
CA ALA A 72 -12.60 -3.58 1.20
C ALA A 72 -13.02 -2.15 1.57
N ALA A 73 -12.08 -1.29 1.94
CA ALA A 73 -12.35 0.12 2.24
C ALA A 73 -12.75 0.93 1.00
N VAL A 74 -12.17 0.59 -0.17
CA VAL A 74 -12.49 1.25 -1.44
C VAL A 74 -13.79 0.70 -2.05
N ASP A 75 -13.89 -0.62 -2.11
CA ASP A 75 -15.05 -1.33 -2.66
C ASP A 75 -15.16 -2.71 -2.02
N PRO A 76 -16.08 -2.87 -1.04
CA PRO A 76 -16.25 -4.14 -0.32
C PRO A 76 -16.61 -5.33 -1.20
N GLU A 77 -17.20 -5.11 -2.37
CA GLU A 77 -17.58 -6.20 -3.29
C GLU A 77 -16.35 -6.91 -3.87
N THR A 78 -15.22 -6.18 -4.00
CA THR A 78 -13.97 -6.73 -4.57
C THR A 78 -13.36 -7.85 -3.76
N VAL A 79 -13.62 -7.90 -2.45
CA VAL A 79 -13.12 -8.98 -1.58
C VAL A 79 -14.05 -10.21 -1.56
N ARG A 80 -15.17 -10.15 -2.28
CA ARG A 80 -16.14 -11.26 -2.41
C ARG A 80 -16.55 -11.82 -1.04
N TYR A 81 -16.85 -10.91 -0.11
CA TYR A 81 -17.05 -11.25 1.31
C TYR A 81 -18.11 -12.33 1.55
N GLU A 82 -19.29 -12.16 0.95
CA GLU A 82 -20.41 -13.09 1.13
C GLU A 82 -20.10 -14.51 0.62
N GLU A 83 -19.44 -14.60 -0.54
CA GLU A 83 -19.01 -15.87 -1.11
C GLU A 83 -17.96 -16.56 -0.22
N ARG A 84 -17.03 -15.78 0.34
CA ARG A 84 -16.02 -16.30 1.29
C ARG A 84 -16.65 -16.81 2.58
N VAL A 85 -17.62 -16.07 3.12
CA VAL A 85 -18.37 -16.51 4.32
C VAL A 85 -19.13 -17.78 4.05
N GLN A 86 -19.88 -17.87 2.94
CA GLN A 86 -20.62 -19.07 2.56
C GLN A 86 -19.72 -20.28 2.32
N ALA A 87 -18.53 -20.07 1.78
CA ALA A 87 -17.54 -21.10 1.55
C ALA A 87 -16.71 -21.48 2.79
N GLY A 88 -16.91 -20.83 3.94
CA GLY A 88 -16.08 -21.01 5.13
C GLY A 88 -14.62 -20.55 4.96
N ARG A 89 -14.37 -19.58 4.05
CA ARG A 89 -13.04 -19.06 3.69
C ARG A 89 -12.91 -17.55 3.92
N ALA A 90 -13.59 -17.03 4.92
CA ALA A 90 -13.56 -15.61 5.26
C ALA A 90 -12.39 -15.25 6.19
N SER A 91 -11.19 -15.75 5.86
CA SER A 91 -9.92 -15.36 6.48
C SER A 91 -8.83 -15.23 5.43
N ILE A 92 -7.81 -14.41 5.71
CA ILE A 92 -6.61 -14.25 4.89
C ILE A 92 -5.43 -14.23 5.85
N ASN A 93 -4.42 -15.04 5.59
CA ASN A 93 -3.22 -15.16 6.43
C ASN A 93 -3.56 -15.30 7.92
N GLY A 94 -4.52 -16.18 8.24
CA GLY A 94 -4.97 -16.41 9.60
C GLY A 94 -5.88 -15.31 10.20
N VAL A 95 -6.09 -14.20 9.51
CA VAL A 95 -6.88 -13.06 10.01
C VAL A 95 -8.31 -13.10 9.44
N SER A 96 -9.31 -13.04 10.34
CA SER A 96 -10.72 -13.05 9.94
C SER A 96 -11.15 -11.76 9.24
N LEU A 97 -11.91 -11.91 8.15
CA LEU A 97 -12.64 -10.82 7.52
C LEU A 97 -13.99 -10.52 8.18
N VAL A 98 -14.42 -11.36 9.13
CA VAL A 98 -15.74 -11.24 9.80
C VAL A 98 -15.61 -10.52 11.14
N PRO A 99 -16.42 -9.50 11.40
CA PRO A 99 -17.40 -8.85 10.53
C PRO A 99 -16.73 -7.89 9.52
N LEU A 100 -17.31 -7.70 8.34
CA LEU A 100 -16.75 -6.91 7.24
C LEU A 100 -16.38 -5.45 7.64
N GLY A 101 -17.10 -4.86 8.57
CA GLY A 101 -16.79 -3.51 9.06
C GLY A 101 -15.40 -3.38 9.68
N ARG A 102 -14.83 -4.48 10.22
CA ARG A 102 -13.48 -4.45 10.79
C ARG A 102 -12.38 -4.31 9.74
N PRO A 103 -12.31 -5.16 8.69
CA PRO A 103 -11.33 -4.94 7.62
C PRO A 103 -11.53 -3.59 6.90
N ILE A 104 -12.75 -3.10 6.73
CA ILE A 104 -12.99 -1.76 6.15
C ILE A 104 -12.30 -0.68 7.01
N ALA A 105 -12.54 -0.66 8.33
CA ALA A 105 -11.93 0.33 9.22
C ALA A 105 -10.40 0.23 9.25
N VAL A 106 -9.86 -0.98 9.25
CA VAL A 106 -8.41 -1.21 9.13
C VAL A 106 -7.87 -0.65 7.80
N GLY A 107 -8.54 -0.95 6.70
CA GLY A 107 -8.14 -0.49 5.38
C GLY A 107 -8.15 1.03 5.23
N GLU A 108 -9.17 1.71 5.78
CA GLU A 108 -9.24 3.18 5.81
C GLU A 108 -8.03 3.78 6.55
N GLU A 109 -7.69 3.26 7.71
CA GLU A 109 -6.52 3.70 8.49
C GLU A 109 -5.22 3.47 7.72
N LEU A 110 -5.01 2.28 7.15
CA LEU A 110 -3.81 1.96 6.39
C LEU A 110 -3.64 2.84 5.15
N MET A 111 -4.73 3.17 4.46
CA MET A 111 -4.72 4.09 3.31
C MET A 111 -4.34 5.49 3.74
N ASN A 112 -4.87 5.98 4.86
CA ASN A 112 -4.51 7.28 5.41
C ASN A 112 -3.03 7.33 5.78
N TRP A 113 -2.54 6.34 6.53
CA TRP A 113 -1.13 6.24 6.90
C TRP A 113 -0.22 6.23 5.66
N ARG A 114 -0.50 5.37 4.67
CA ARG A 114 0.29 5.29 3.43
C ARG A 114 0.28 6.60 2.66
N THR A 115 -0.85 7.28 2.62
CA THR A 115 -0.98 8.60 1.99
C THR A 115 -0.09 9.63 2.68
N ASP A 116 -0.18 9.74 4.00
CA ASP A 116 0.60 10.70 4.78
C ASP A 116 2.11 10.41 4.70
N HIS A 117 2.48 9.15 4.78
CA HIS A 117 3.86 8.69 4.63
C HIS A 117 4.44 9.07 3.26
N THR A 118 3.68 8.82 2.19
CA THR A 118 4.06 9.19 0.82
C THR A 118 4.17 10.70 0.64
N ILE A 119 3.21 11.48 1.15
CA ILE A 119 3.23 12.95 1.07
C ILE A 119 4.45 13.51 1.82
N ALA A 120 4.75 12.96 2.99
CA ALA A 120 5.93 13.37 3.77
C ALA A 120 7.22 13.13 2.98
N ALA A 121 7.37 11.97 2.34
CA ALA A 121 8.52 11.65 1.50
C ALA A 121 8.63 12.59 0.28
N ILE A 122 7.52 12.88 -0.41
CA ILE A 122 7.49 13.83 -1.52
C ILE A 122 7.95 15.21 -1.07
N ARG A 123 7.41 15.72 0.04
CA ARG A 123 7.80 17.04 0.58
C ARG A 123 9.29 17.09 0.94
N ALA A 124 9.79 16.07 1.63
CA ALA A 124 11.20 15.96 1.96
C ALA A 124 12.10 15.96 0.72
N ALA A 125 11.74 15.19 -0.32
CA ALA A 125 12.48 15.14 -1.57
C ALA A 125 12.43 16.48 -2.36
N MET A 126 11.40 17.28 -2.16
CA MET A 126 11.27 18.63 -2.76
C MET A 126 11.95 19.72 -1.94
N GLY A 127 12.44 19.40 -0.74
CA GLY A 127 13.06 20.38 0.19
C GLY A 127 12.05 21.30 0.89
N MET A 128 10.85 20.82 1.10
CA MET A 128 9.74 21.55 1.72
C MET A 128 9.55 21.18 3.18
#